data_a211f3cc6f8c991560fc4e862da22f29
#
_entry.id   a211f3cc6f8c991560fc4e862da22f29
#
_cell.length_a   1.000
_cell.length_b   1.000
_cell.length_c   1.000
_cell.angle_alpha   90.00
_cell.angle_beta   90.00
_cell.angle_gamma   90.00
#
_symmetry.space_group_name_H-M   'P 1'
#
loop_
_entity.id
_entity.type
_entity.pdbx_description
1 polymer ?
#
loop_
_entity_poly.entity_id
_entity_poly.type
_entity_poly.pdbx_seq_one_letter_code
_entity_poly.pdbx_strand_id
1 'polypeptide(L)'
;MKCLLSVSLTAALAVVAELAMSNLLQSPPLQKGISVQMAVTHNAAAMPEADNENAWIVAVTANGRLYFGTHAVSSNSLTEEMKATPRNRDQKLYIKADARASFADVQKVLEAARTAFFEAPVLLTSQPGSIGAGNMVPAPGNIVSPSGLEVLVGSPPSAESIVVQVSRSDQISPRLTVNGTDVSDAAFAGALRQMLSSRSEKIVVLKADGQLPFAQVAHVVDTCRAQGVKVVVDGPEI
;
A
#
# COMPACT_ATOMS: atom_id res chain seq x y z
N MET A 1 -55.76 -23.15 26.35
CA MET A 1 -54.54 -23.54 25.64
C MET A 1 -54.09 -22.63 24.48
N LYS A 2 -54.76 -21.48 24.18
CA LYS A 2 -54.41 -20.58 23.09
C LYS A 2 -53.58 -19.34 23.52
N CYS A 3 -53.41 -19.09 24.81
CA CYS A 3 -52.74 -17.87 25.32
C CYS A 3 -51.23 -18.05 25.56
N LEU A 4 -50.73 -19.26 25.69
CA LEU A 4 -49.33 -19.57 25.95
C LEU A 4 -48.42 -19.56 24.68
N LEU A 5 -49.04 -19.76 23.49
CA LEU A 5 -48.29 -19.72 22.22
C LEU A 5 -48.00 -18.32 21.71
N SER A 6 -48.81 -17.31 22.09
CA SER A 6 -48.60 -15.93 21.63
C SER A 6 -47.44 -15.22 22.36
N VAL A 7 -47.20 -15.57 23.63
CA VAL A 7 -46.14 -14.97 24.43
C VAL A 7 -44.74 -15.46 23.96
N SER A 8 -44.62 -16.71 23.56
CA SER A 8 -43.35 -17.26 23.07
C SER A 8 -42.96 -16.71 21.71
N LEU A 9 -43.92 -16.39 20.84
CA LEU A 9 -43.63 -15.84 19.50
C LEU A 9 -43.19 -14.39 19.56
N THR A 10 -43.74 -13.58 20.46
CA THR A 10 -43.35 -12.18 20.66
C THR A 10 -41.94 -12.08 21.29
N ALA A 11 -41.62 -12.98 22.24
CA ALA A 11 -40.28 -13.01 22.84
C ALA A 11 -39.21 -13.43 21.84
N ALA A 12 -39.48 -14.39 20.96
CA ALA A 12 -38.55 -14.81 19.91
C ALA A 12 -38.32 -13.71 18.86
N LEU A 13 -39.35 -12.92 18.51
CA LEU A 13 -39.22 -11.81 17.57
C LEU A 13 -38.39 -10.67 18.15
N ALA A 14 -38.52 -10.38 19.45
CA ALA A 14 -37.73 -9.36 20.13
C ALA A 14 -36.22 -9.70 20.16
N VAL A 15 -35.87 -10.96 20.44
CA VAL A 15 -34.48 -11.42 20.46
C VAL A 15 -33.82 -11.35 19.07
N VAL A 16 -34.58 -11.68 18.02
CA VAL A 16 -34.07 -11.59 16.64
C VAL A 16 -33.87 -10.12 16.23
N ALA A 17 -34.75 -9.21 16.67
CA ALA A 17 -34.61 -7.78 16.40
C ALA A 17 -33.40 -7.17 17.13
N GLU A 18 -33.13 -7.58 18.37
CA GLU A 18 -31.94 -7.12 19.11
C GLU A 18 -30.62 -7.63 18.50
N LEU A 19 -30.60 -8.89 18.03
CA LEU A 19 -29.43 -9.45 17.33
C LEU A 19 -29.19 -8.77 15.97
N ALA A 20 -30.25 -8.38 15.27
CA ALA A 20 -30.14 -7.63 14.01
C ALA A 20 -29.65 -6.19 14.23
N MET A 21 -30.10 -5.53 15.31
CA MET A 21 -29.63 -4.18 15.65
C MET A 21 -28.18 -4.15 16.14
N SER A 22 -27.70 -5.20 16.80
CA SER A 22 -26.30 -5.28 17.25
C SER A 22 -25.30 -5.29 16.10
N ASN A 23 -25.69 -5.84 14.94
CA ASN A 23 -24.85 -5.83 13.73
C ASN A 23 -24.87 -4.47 12.98
N LEU A 24 -25.86 -3.61 13.23
CA LEU A 24 -25.95 -2.28 12.61
C LEU A 24 -25.11 -1.21 13.32
N LEU A 25 -24.66 -1.49 14.53
CA LEU A 25 -23.86 -0.57 15.37
C LEU A 25 -22.35 -0.85 15.32
N GLN A 26 -21.92 -1.87 14.57
CA GLN A 26 -20.50 -2.09 14.35
C GLN A 26 -20.00 -0.97 13.43
N SER A 27 -19.38 0.03 14.02
CA SER A 27 -18.57 1.00 13.27
C SER A 27 -17.56 0.23 12.43
N PRO A 28 -17.41 0.55 11.13
CA PRO A 28 -16.38 -0.10 10.32
C PRO A 28 -15.03 0.02 11.04
N PRO A 29 -14.25 -1.04 11.10
CA PRO A 29 -12.95 -1.00 11.76
C PRO A 29 -12.13 0.14 11.15
N LEU A 30 -11.71 1.08 12.00
CA LEU A 30 -10.83 2.14 11.56
C LEU A 30 -9.50 1.51 11.13
N GLN A 31 -9.01 1.91 9.97
CA GLN A 31 -7.72 1.45 9.48
C GLN A 31 -6.64 1.71 10.53
N LYS A 32 -5.89 0.67 10.88
CA LYS A 32 -4.86 0.74 11.91
C LYS A 32 -3.77 1.76 11.57
N GLY A 33 -3.18 2.35 12.58
CA GLY A 33 -2.06 3.28 12.45
C GLY A 33 -2.48 4.75 12.31
N ILE A 34 -1.53 5.57 11.88
CA ILE A 34 -1.71 7.01 11.71
C ILE A 34 -2.46 7.31 10.41
N SER A 35 -3.40 8.26 10.45
CA SER A 35 -4.09 8.73 9.25
C SER A 35 -3.15 9.55 8.37
N VAL A 36 -3.07 9.18 7.08
CA VAL A 36 -2.34 9.89 6.03
C VAL A 36 -3.18 9.94 4.77
N GLN A 37 -2.92 10.88 3.89
CA GLN A 37 -3.52 10.92 2.57
C GLN A 37 -2.78 9.98 1.64
N MET A 38 -3.27 8.76 1.45
CA MET A 38 -2.61 7.76 0.61
C MET A 38 -2.63 8.15 -0.87
N ALA A 39 -1.62 7.70 -1.62
CA ALA A 39 -1.59 7.82 -3.07
C ALA A 39 -2.75 7.05 -3.71
N VAL A 40 -3.32 7.60 -4.79
CA VAL A 40 -4.41 6.95 -5.54
C VAL A 40 -3.81 6.08 -6.64
N THR A 41 -4.26 4.83 -6.73
CA THR A 41 -3.81 3.85 -7.72
C THR A 41 -5.02 3.10 -8.31
N HIS A 42 -4.83 2.44 -9.46
CA HIS A 42 -5.91 1.78 -10.19
C HIS A 42 -5.76 0.25 -10.25
N ASN A 43 -4.52 -0.25 -10.10
CA ASN A 43 -4.17 -1.66 -10.29
C ASN A 43 -3.66 -2.32 -8.99
N ALA A 44 -3.83 -1.64 -7.85
CA ALA A 44 -3.50 -2.19 -6.56
C ALA A 44 -4.42 -3.37 -6.20
N ALA A 45 -3.84 -4.40 -5.58
CA ALA A 45 -4.61 -5.55 -5.10
C ALA A 45 -5.26 -5.26 -3.75
N ALA A 46 -6.41 -5.89 -3.47
CA ALA A 46 -7.02 -5.83 -2.15
C ALA A 46 -6.12 -6.48 -1.09
N MET A 47 -5.97 -5.81 0.05
CA MET A 47 -5.12 -6.23 1.18
C MET A 47 -5.92 -6.26 2.49
N PRO A 48 -6.92 -7.15 2.61
CA PRO A 48 -7.79 -7.19 3.79
C PRO A 48 -7.02 -7.45 5.09
N GLU A 49 -5.89 -8.14 5.01
CA GLU A 49 -5.04 -8.44 6.16
C GLU A 49 -4.38 -7.19 6.75
N ALA A 50 -4.31 -6.07 6.01
CA ALA A 50 -3.78 -4.82 6.53
C ALA A 50 -4.68 -4.18 7.60
N ASP A 51 -5.95 -4.60 7.71
CA ASP A 51 -6.89 -4.15 8.75
C ASP A 51 -6.86 -5.04 10.01
N ASN A 52 -6.09 -6.14 10.01
CA ASN A 52 -5.98 -7.01 11.17
C ASN A 52 -5.30 -6.29 12.35
N GLU A 53 -5.73 -6.62 13.57
CA GLU A 53 -5.15 -6.04 14.80
C GLU A 53 -3.62 -6.22 14.90
N ASN A 54 -3.12 -7.33 14.37
CA ASN A 54 -1.70 -7.68 14.38
C ASN A 54 -0.97 -7.30 13.08
N ALA A 55 -1.59 -6.50 12.19
CA ALA A 55 -0.94 -6.05 10.98
C ALA A 55 0.29 -5.18 11.30
N TRP A 56 1.39 -5.46 10.61
CA TRP A 56 2.60 -4.68 10.71
C TRP A 56 2.52 -3.48 9.79
N ILE A 57 2.29 -2.31 10.35
CA ILE A 57 2.10 -1.07 9.61
C ILE A 57 3.15 -0.06 10.02
N VAL A 58 3.88 0.46 9.04
CA VAL A 58 4.70 1.65 9.18
C VAL A 58 4.03 2.78 8.43
N ALA A 59 3.70 3.87 9.13
CA ALA A 59 3.17 5.07 8.51
C ALA A 59 4.28 6.11 8.28
N VAL A 60 4.22 6.78 7.10
CA VAL A 60 5.09 7.88 6.71
C VAL A 60 4.21 9.09 6.46
N THR A 61 4.34 10.13 7.28
CA THR A 61 3.55 11.35 7.14
C THR A 61 4.12 12.29 6.07
N ALA A 62 3.34 13.28 5.65
CA ALA A 62 3.76 14.26 4.62
C ALA A 62 5.06 15.02 4.96
N ASN A 63 5.41 15.13 6.25
CA ASN A 63 6.64 15.77 6.71
C ASN A 63 7.75 14.77 7.09
N GLY A 64 7.65 13.52 6.61
CA GLY A 64 8.67 12.48 6.78
C GLY A 64 8.75 11.84 8.17
N ARG A 65 7.79 12.10 9.07
CA ARG A 65 7.76 11.41 10.36
C ARG A 65 7.32 9.97 10.17
N LEU A 66 8.01 9.05 10.87
CA LEU A 66 7.75 7.63 10.83
C LEU A 66 7.00 7.18 12.09
N TYR A 67 6.08 6.25 11.90
CA TYR A 67 5.34 5.61 13.00
C TYR A 67 5.29 4.11 12.77
N PHE A 68 5.64 3.33 13.77
CA PHE A 68 5.42 1.88 13.77
C PHE A 68 4.16 1.57 14.57
N GLY A 69 3.12 1.10 13.91
CA GLY A 69 1.77 1.08 14.48
C GLY A 69 1.29 2.51 14.79
N THR A 70 1.23 2.87 16.07
CA THR A 70 0.85 4.22 16.55
C THR A 70 2.00 4.97 17.22
N HIS A 71 3.18 4.34 17.40
CA HIS A 71 4.32 4.93 18.07
C HIS A 71 5.23 5.66 17.09
N ALA A 72 5.62 6.88 17.39
CA ALA A 72 6.60 7.62 16.60
C ALA A 72 7.97 6.97 16.76
N VAL A 73 8.64 6.72 15.62
CA VAL A 73 9.96 6.08 15.59
C VAL A 73 10.92 6.90 14.73
N SER A 74 12.21 6.80 15.02
CA SER A 74 13.24 7.34 14.15
C SER A 74 13.60 6.32 13.06
N SER A 75 14.18 6.78 11.94
CA SER A 75 14.67 5.88 10.90
C SER A 75 15.73 4.90 11.41
N ASN A 76 16.53 5.32 12.39
CA ASN A 76 17.59 4.47 12.97
C ASN A 76 17.02 3.41 13.93
N SER A 77 15.96 3.73 14.69
CA SER A 77 15.34 2.79 15.62
C SER A 77 14.34 1.84 14.96
N LEU A 78 13.78 2.21 13.80
CA LEU A 78 12.75 1.43 13.13
C LEU A 78 13.18 -0.01 12.84
N THR A 79 14.41 -0.21 12.34
CA THR A 79 14.95 -1.54 12.06
C THR A 79 15.08 -2.39 13.31
N GLU A 80 15.56 -1.82 14.40
CA GLU A 80 15.73 -2.55 15.66
C GLU A 80 14.37 -2.89 16.29
N GLU A 81 13.40 -1.98 16.23
CA GLU A 81 12.04 -2.25 16.69
C GLU A 81 11.36 -3.35 15.87
N MET A 82 11.55 -3.35 14.53
CA MET A 82 11.07 -4.43 13.68
C MET A 82 11.69 -5.78 14.04
N LYS A 83 12.99 -5.84 14.33
CA LYS A 83 13.68 -7.07 14.72
C LYS A 83 13.29 -7.54 16.12
N ALA A 84 13.06 -6.61 17.04
CA ALA A 84 12.70 -6.90 18.44
C ALA A 84 11.26 -7.40 18.58
N THR A 85 10.37 -7.07 17.65
CA THR A 85 8.97 -7.45 17.70
C THR A 85 8.78 -8.86 17.14
N PRO A 86 8.22 -9.82 17.91
CA PRO A 86 7.95 -11.17 17.40
C PRO A 86 7.00 -11.15 16.21
N ARG A 87 7.32 -11.89 15.16
CA ARG A 87 6.47 -12.02 13.98
C ARG A 87 6.43 -13.44 13.43
N ASN A 88 5.34 -13.78 12.75
CA ASN A 88 5.27 -14.98 11.94
C ASN A 88 6.05 -14.76 10.63
N ARG A 89 6.66 -15.84 10.09
CA ARG A 89 7.49 -15.77 8.88
C ARG A 89 6.74 -15.17 7.68
N ASP A 90 5.45 -15.47 7.54
CA ASP A 90 4.61 -15.06 6.40
C ASP A 90 3.93 -13.70 6.61
N GLN A 91 4.22 -13.03 7.72
CA GLN A 91 3.59 -11.75 8.05
C GLN A 91 4.16 -10.64 7.17
N LYS A 92 3.27 -9.95 6.45
CA LYS A 92 3.65 -8.85 5.55
C LYS A 92 3.84 -7.55 6.34
N LEU A 93 4.76 -6.73 5.83
CA LEU A 93 4.89 -5.33 6.25
C LEU A 93 4.08 -4.44 5.32
N TYR A 94 3.21 -3.64 5.88
CA TYR A 94 2.40 -2.64 5.17
C TYR A 94 2.99 -1.24 5.40
N ILE A 95 3.23 -0.51 4.33
CA ILE A 95 3.76 0.86 4.36
C ILE A 95 2.64 1.81 3.95
N LYS A 96 2.18 2.62 4.89
CA LYS A 96 1.10 3.60 4.73
C LYS A 96 1.69 4.99 4.61
N ALA A 97 2.08 5.39 3.40
CA ALA A 97 2.74 6.65 3.15
C ALA A 97 1.78 7.74 2.65
N ASP A 98 1.98 8.96 3.14
CA ASP A 98 1.28 10.13 2.61
C ASP A 98 1.75 10.40 1.16
N ALA A 99 0.81 10.72 0.29
CA ALA A 99 1.06 10.98 -1.13
C ALA A 99 2.11 12.09 -1.38
N ARG A 100 2.23 13.02 -0.43
CA ARG A 100 3.13 14.18 -0.46
C ARG A 100 4.46 13.92 0.23
N ALA A 101 4.62 12.80 0.95
CA ALA A 101 5.89 12.44 1.58
C ALA A 101 6.99 12.36 0.52
N SER A 102 8.23 12.69 0.88
CA SER A 102 9.36 12.47 0.00
C SER A 102 9.58 10.97 -0.21
N PHE A 103 9.94 10.56 -1.42
CA PHE A 103 10.24 9.16 -1.64
C PHE A 103 11.44 8.68 -0.82
N ALA A 104 12.39 9.57 -0.51
CA ALA A 104 13.51 9.28 0.40
C ALA A 104 13.04 8.79 1.78
N ASP A 105 11.93 9.33 2.30
CA ASP A 105 11.41 8.88 3.60
C ASP A 105 10.78 7.49 3.49
N VAL A 106 10.14 7.18 2.36
CA VAL A 106 9.63 5.83 2.07
C VAL A 106 10.78 4.84 1.85
N GLN A 107 11.86 5.26 1.16
CA GLN A 107 13.06 4.44 0.97
C GLN A 107 13.71 4.03 2.30
N LYS A 108 13.73 4.92 3.31
CA LYS A 108 14.20 4.56 4.66
C LYS A 108 13.42 3.40 5.27
N VAL A 109 12.11 3.38 5.05
CA VAL A 109 11.24 2.28 5.52
C VAL A 109 11.50 1.01 4.72
N LEU A 110 11.66 1.10 3.39
CA LEU A 110 11.99 -0.05 2.54
C LEU A 110 13.35 -0.65 2.90
N GLU A 111 14.34 0.18 3.22
CA GLU A 111 15.66 -0.28 3.67
C GLU A 111 15.60 -0.93 5.06
N ALA A 112 14.82 -0.36 5.99
CA ALA A 112 14.55 -0.98 7.28
C ALA A 112 13.85 -2.33 7.12
N ALA A 113 12.87 -2.42 6.19
CA ALA A 113 12.19 -3.66 5.84
C ALA A 113 13.16 -4.72 5.32
N ARG A 114 14.05 -4.35 4.38
CA ARG A 114 15.09 -5.23 3.84
C ARG A 114 16.00 -5.76 4.96
N THR A 115 16.46 -4.88 5.82
CA THR A 115 17.36 -5.20 6.94
C THR A 115 16.67 -6.05 8.01
N ALA A 116 15.34 -5.95 8.13
CA ALA A 116 14.50 -6.77 9.02
C ALA A 116 13.95 -8.04 8.32
N PHE A 117 14.49 -8.38 7.13
CA PHE A 117 14.14 -9.59 6.36
C PHE A 117 12.68 -9.65 5.88
N PHE A 118 12.08 -8.49 5.53
CA PHE A 118 10.86 -8.45 4.75
C PHE A 118 11.22 -8.36 3.26
N GLU A 119 10.94 -9.40 2.51
CA GLU A 119 11.30 -9.48 1.08
C GLU A 119 10.33 -8.70 0.19
N ALA A 120 9.05 -8.67 0.56
CA ALA A 120 7.98 -8.13 -0.25
C ALA A 120 7.02 -7.23 0.58
N PRO A 121 7.48 -6.04 1.03
CA PRO A 121 6.59 -5.08 1.68
C PRO A 121 5.50 -4.58 0.72
N VAL A 122 4.39 -4.13 1.29
CA VAL A 122 3.22 -3.65 0.55
C VAL A 122 3.05 -2.15 0.77
N LEU A 123 3.08 -1.38 -0.31
CA LEU A 123 2.76 0.04 -0.30
C LEU A 123 1.23 0.18 -0.31
N LEU A 124 0.63 0.62 0.79
CA LEU A 124 -0.81 0.84 0.87
C LEU A 124 -1.21 2.08 0.06
N THR A 125 -2.29 1.94 -0.68
CA THR A 125 -2.83 2.97 -1.57
C THR A 125 -4.35 3.02 -1.46
N SER A 126 -4.96 4.09 -1.95
CA SER A 126 -6.40 4.21 -2.12
C SER A 126 -6.79 3.98 -3.59
N GLN A 127 -8.00 3.46 -3.81
CA GLN A 127 -8.54 3.33 -5.15
C GLN A 127 -9.56 4.44 -5.46
N PRO A 128 -9.67 4.89 -6.73
CA PRO A 128 -10.72 5.82 -7.13
C PRO A 128 -12.10 5.25 -6.83
N GLY A 129 -12.99 6.08 -6.27
CA GLY A 129 -14.36 5.67 -5.95
C GLY A 129 -14.53 4.92 -4.63
N SER A 130 -13.47 4.64 -3.89
CA SER A 130 -13.55 4.07 -2.54
C SER A 130 -14.20 5.03 -1.53
N ILE A 131 -14.17 6.34 -1.83
CA ILE A 131 -14.88 7.39 -1.09
C ILE A 131 -15.68 8.19 -2.11
N GLY A 132 -17.01 8.24 -1.94
CA GLY A 132 -17.86 9.07 -2.80
C GLY A 132 -17.40 10.54 -2.77
N ALA A 133 -17.50 11.21 -3.91
CA ALA A 133 -17.11 12.62 -4.02
C ALA A 133 -17.84 13.46 -2.94
N GLY A 134 -17.08 14.12 -2.08
CA GLY A 134 -17.60 14.92 -0.98
C GLY A 134 -17.79 14.19 0.37
N ASN A 135 -17.61 12.89 0.44
CA ASN A 135 -17.68 12.16 1.70
C ASN A 135 -16.28 11.80 2.20
N MET A 136 -15.93 12.24 3.41
CA MET A 136 -14.68 11.84 4.08
C MET A 136 -14.77 10.44 4.72
N VAL A 137 -15.93 9.81 4.68
CA VAL A 137 -16.20 8.49 5.27
C VAL A 137 -16.95 7.65 4.24
N PRO A 138 -16.59 6.37 4.03
CA PRO A 138 -17.37 5.45 3.19
C PRO A 138 -18.82 5.39 3.68
N ALA A 139 -19.76 5.22 2.75
CA ALA A 139 -21.16 5.02 3.12
C ALA A 139 -21.28 3.80 4.07
N PRO A 140 -22.17 3.85 5.06
CA PRO A 140 -22.40 2.71 5.97
C PRO A 140 -22.69 1.43 5.16
N GLY A 141 -21.92 0.38 5.39
CA GLY A 141 -22.04 -0.92 4.70
C GLY A 141 -21.03 -1.17 3.59
N ASN A 142 -20.28 -0.18 3.13
CA ASN A 142 -19.17 -0.37 2.20
C ASN A 142 -17.83 -0.39 2.96
N ILE A 143 -17.46 -1.55 3.47
CA ILE A 143 -16.09 -1.77 3.95
C ILE A 143 -15.22 -1.89 2.70
N VAL A 144 -14.48 -0.84 2.39
CA VAL A 144 -13.48 -0.89 1.33
C VAL A 144 -12.21 -1.47 1.94
N SER A 145 -11.88 -2.70 1.56
CA SER A 145 -10.62 -3.31 1.98
C SER A 145 -9.45 -2.42 1.54
N PRO A 146 -8.41 -2.29 2.38
CA PRO A 146 -7.19 -1.62 1.97
C PRO A 146 -6.65 -2.21 0.68
N SER A 147 -6.11 -1.37 -0.18
CA SER A 147 -5.46 -1.79 -1.42
C SER A 147 -3.97 -1.52 -1.33
N GLY A 148 -3.16 -2.29 -2.03
CA GLY A 148 -1.72 -2.13 -1.97
C GLY A 148 -0.98 -2.65 -3.18
N LEU A 149 0.22 -2.12 -3.34
CA LEU A 149 1.20 -2.48 -4.35
C LEU A 149 2.34 -3.22 -3.66
N GLU A 150 2.44 -4.52 -3.89
CA GLU A 150 3.58 -5.30 -3.40
C GLU A 150 4.83 -4.96 -4.21
N VAL A 151 5.91 -4.63 -3.51
CA VAL A 151 7.22 -4.36 -4.10
C VAL A 151 8.26 -5.27 -3.46
N LEU A 152 9.30 -5.61 -4.21
CA LEU A 152 10.43 -6.36 -3.69
C LEU A 152 11.52 -5.39 -3.24
N VAL A 153 12.23 -5.73 -2.17
CA VAL A 153 13.36 -4.96 -1.67
C VAL A 153 14.61 -5.86 -1.71
N GLY A 154 15.69 -5.36 -2.30
CA GLY A 154 16.93 -6.12 -2.41
C GLY A 154 17.63 -5.90 -3.75
N SER A 155 18.68 -6.68 -3.98
CA SER A 155 19.41 -6.64 -5.24
C SER A 155 18.57 -7.25 -6.38
N PRO A 156 18.60 -6.65 -7.57
CA PRO A 156 17.88 -7.21 -8.71
C PRO A 156 18.39 -8.62 -9.05
N PRO A 157 17.50 -9.56 -9.40
CA PRO A 157 17.87 -10.96 -9.57
C PRO A 157 18.73 -11.26 -10.81
N SER A 158 18.81 -10.35 -11.79
CA SER A 158 19.61 -10.56 -13.00
C SER A 158 20.10 -9.24 -13.63
N ALA A 159 21.22 -9.34 -14.36
CA ALA A 159 21.76 -8.23 -15.16
C ALA A 159 20.84 -7.81 -16.35
N GLU A 160 19.86 -8.63 -16.70
CA GLU A 160 18.92 -8.38 -17.79
C GLU A 160 17.62 -7.67 -17.33
N SER A 161 17.54 -7.25 -16.08
CA SER A 161 16.35 -6.55 -15.57
C SER A 161 16.09 -5.27 -16.35
N ILE A 162 14.80 -4.95 -16.57
CA ILE A 162 14.40 -3.66 -17.12
C ILE A 162 14.57 -2.62 -16.02
N VAL A 163 15.35 -1.59 -16.28
CA VAL A 163 15.56 -0.48 -15.35
C VAL A 163 14.62 0.66 -15.72
N VAL A 164 13.73 1.01 -14.82
CA VAL A 164 12.88 2.20 -14.89
C VAL A 164 13.43 3.24 -13.95
N GLN A 165 13.81 4.39 -14.47
CA GLN A 165 14.28 5.50 -13.66
C GLN A 165 13.26 6.64 -13.68
N VAL A 166 12.96 7.14 -12.50
CA VAL A 166 12.04 8.27 -12.26
C VAL A 166 12.85 9.41 -11.66
N SER A 167 12.99 10.48 -12.37
CA SER A 167 13.76 11.64 -11.93
C SER A 167 12.92 12.91 -11.94
N ARG A 168 13.34 13.88 -11.14
CA ARG A 168 12.71 15.20 -11.16
C ARG A 168 12.88 15.86 -12.52
N SER A 169 11.89 16.62 -12.91
CA SER A 169 11.95 17.49 -14.09
C SER A 169 11.48 18.89 -13.72
N ASP A 170 11.78 19.86 -14.55
CA ASP A 170 11.26 21.23 -14.42
C ASP A 170 9.77 21.30 -14.79
N GLN A 171 9.17 20.17 -15.21
CA GLN A 171 7.76 20.05 -15.56
C GLN A 171 6.96 19.48 -14.37
N ILE A 172 5.62 19.53 -14.50
CA ILE A 172 4.68 19.01 -13.49
C ILE A 172 4.84 17.49 -13.30
N SER A 173 5.16 16.77 -14.39
CA SER A 173 5.35 15.32 -14.37
C SER A 173 6.83 14.97 -14.24
N PRO A 174 7.19 13.87 -13.55
CA PRO A 174 8.56 13.41 -13.47
C PRO A 174 9.06 12.97 -14.87
N ARG A 175 10.36 12.99 -15.05
CA ARG A 175 11.01 12.40 -16.22
C ARG A 175 11.13 10.90 -16.01
N LEU A 176 10.65 10.14 -16.99
CA LEU A 176 10.73 8.68 -17.00
C LEU A 176 11.74 8.23 -18.04
N THR A 177 12.63 7.32 -17.68
CA THR A 177 13.47 6.59 -18.63
C THR A 177 13.32 5.09 -18.43
N VAL A 178 13.38 4.34 -19.52
CA VAL A 178 13.40 2.87 -19.51
C VAL A 178 14.70 2.42 -20.19
N ASN A 179 15.56 1.75 -19.46
CA ASN A 179 16.90 1.37 -19.91
C ASN A 179 17.68 2.56 -20.48
N GLY A 180 17.55 3.74 -19.86
CA GLY A 180 18.23 4.98 -20.28
C GLY A 180 17.53 5.74 -21.42
N THR A 181 16.46 5.22 -22.02
CA THR A 181 15.70 5.89 -23.07
C THR A 181 14.55 6.67 -22.46
N ASP A 182 14.41 7.96 -22.81
CA ASP A 182 13.30 8.79 -22.36
C ASP A 182 11.96 8.27 -22.88
N VAL A 183 10.97 8.20 -22.01
CA VAL A 183 9.61 7.74 -22.33
C VAL A 183 8.61 8.70 -21.69
N SER A 184 7.61 9.14 -22.46
CA SER A 184 6.52 9.94 -21.86
C SER A 184 5.62 9.05 -21.00
N ASP A 185 4.96 9.64 -20.00
CA ASP A 185 4.02 8.93 -19.13
C ASP A 185 2.94 8.17 -19.93
N ALA A 186 2.37 8.79 -20.95
CA ALA A 186 1.37 8.18 -21.82
C ALA A 186 1.91 6.97 -22.63
N ALA A 187 3.19 6.97 -22.98
CA ALA A 187 3.81 5.89 -23.75
C ALA A 187 4.42 4.79 -22.86
N PHE A 188 4.59 5.04 -21.56
CA PHE A 188 5.33 4.18 -20.64
C PHE A 188 4.76 2.75 -20.57
N ALA A 189 3.45 2.61 -20.39
CA ALA A 189 2.80 1.29 -20.32
C ALA A 189 3.00 0.48 -21.62
N GLY A 190 2.93 1.15 -22.79
CA GLY A 190 3.15 0.52 -24.09
C GLY A 190 4.60 0.07 -24.29
N ALA A 191 5.56 0.94 -23.98
CA ALA A 191 6.98 0.64 -24.08
C ALA A 191 7.36 -0.53 -23.16
N LEU A 192 6.87 -0.54 -21.92
CA LEU A 192 7.11 -1.61 -20.97
C LEU A 192 6.55 -2.94 -21.46
N ARG A 193 5.31 -2.96 -21.98
CA ARG A 193 4.68 -4.15 -22.54
C ARG A 193 5.49 -4.73 -23.71
N GLN A 194 5.97 -3.88 -24.60
CA GLN A 194 6.79 -4.30 -25.74
C GLN A 194 8.10 -4.95 -25.27
N MET A 195 8.80 -4.36 -24.29
CA MET A 195 10.04 -4.91 -23.76
C MET A 195 9.84 -6.23 -22.99
N LEU A 196 8.68 -6.41 -22.35
CA LEU A 196 8.34 -7.61 -21.60
C LEU A 196 7.87 -8.77 -22.48
N SER A 197 7.44 -8.53 -23.71
CA SER A 197 6.87 -9.55 -24.60
C SER A 197 7.84 -10.68 -24.94
N SER A 198 9.14 -10.39 -24.99
CA SER A 198 10.22 -11.34 -25.30
C SER A 198 10.91 -11.92 -24.08
N ARG A 199 10.44 -11.59 -22.85
CA ARG A 199 11.12 -12.00 -21.61
C ARG A 199 10.32 -13.05 -20.85
N SER A 200 11.03 -14.06 -20.34
CA SER A 200 10.46 -15.09 -19.46
C SER A 200 10.22 -14.54 -18.04
N GLU A 201 11.15 -13.75 -17.54
CA GLU A 201 11.01 -13.08 -16.24
C GLU A 201 10.52 -11.65 -16.41
N LYS A 202 9.41 -11.34 -15.73
CA LYS A 202 8.78 -10.03 -15.73
C LYS A 202 9.15 -9.25 -14.48
N ILE A 203 10.38 -8.75 -14.47
CA ILE A 203 10.93 -7.99 -13.34
C ILE A 203 11.38 -6.62 -13.85
N VAL A 204 11.02 -5.59 -13.08
CA VAL A 204 11.43 -4.21 -13.30
C VAL A 204 12.17 -3.73 -12.06
N VAL A 205 13.33 -3.14 -12.26
CA VAL A 205 14.08 -2.43 -11.22
C VAL A 205 13.70 -0.96 -11.29
N LEU A 206 13.10 -0.45 -10.22
CA LEU A 206 12.70 0.93 -10.12
C LEU A 206 13.75 1.72 -9.35
N LYS A 207 14.31 2.74 -10.01
CA LYS A 207 15.18 3.76 -9.41
C LYS A 207 14.42 5.08 -9.42
N ALA A 208 14.23 5.70 -8.28
CA ALA A 208 13.51 6.97 -8.20
C ALA A 208 14.27 7.99 -7.35
N ASP A 209 14.25 9.24 -7.81
CA ASP A 209 14.81 10.37 -7.05
C ASP A 209 14.06 10.52 -5.72
N GLY A 210 14.81 10.52 -4.63
CA GLY A 210 14.24 10.61 -3.28
C GLY A 210 13.47 11.91 -2.98
N GLN A 211 13.67 12.94 -3.77
CA GLN A 211 12.96 14.23 -3.63
C GLN A 211 11.57 14.23 -4.28
N LEU A 212 11.22 13.17 -5.03
CA LEU A 212 9.91 13.05 -5.64
C LEU A 212 8.83 12.83 -4.57
N PRO A 213 7.62 13.41 -4.75
CA PRO A 213 6.46 13.01 -3.96
C PRO A 213 6.18 11.52 -4.14
N PHE A 214 5.88 10.82 -3.05
CA PHE A 214 5.58 9.39 -3.09
C PHE A 214 4.47 9.03 -4.09
N ALA A 215 3.46 9.89 -4.26
CA ALA A 215 2.38 9.66 -5.22
C ALA A 215 2.88 9.45 -6.65
N GLN A 216 3.94 10.16 -7.08
CA GLN A 216 4.49 10.02 -8.43
C GLN A 216 5.19 8.66 -8.60
N VAL A 217 5.90 8.21 -7.57
CA VAL A 217 6.55 6.89 -7.58
C VAL A 217 5.51 5.77 -7.51
N ALA A 218 4.51 5.91 -6.66
CA ALA A 218 3.40 4.95 -6.56
C ALA A 218 2.64 4.78 -7.89
N HIS A 219 2.44 5.88 -8.64
CA HIS A 219 1.84 5.83 -9.98
C HIS A 219 2.68 4.99 -10.96
N VAL A 220 4.00 5.12 -10.94
CA VAL A 220 4.89 4.32 -11.81
C VAL A 220 4.85 2.85 -11.40
N VAL A 221 4.88 2.53 -10.09
CA VAL A 221 4.72 1.16 -9.59
C VAL A 221 3.38 0.57 -10.02
N ASP A 222 2.29 1.34 -9.90
CA ASP A 222 0.94 0.93 -10.30
C ASP A 222 0.87 0.59 -11.80
N THR A 223 1.48 1.43 -12.65
CA THR A 223 1.57 1.18 -14.10
C THR A 223 2.38 -0.07 -14.43
N CYS A 224 3.47 -0.32 -13.71
CA CYS A 224 4.25 -1.56 -13.83
C CYS A 224 3.41 -2.78 -13.44
N ARG A 225 2.70 -2.72 -12.32
CA ARG A 225 1.83 -3.81 -11.84
C ARG A 225 0.71 -4.14 -12.84
N ALA A 226 0.15 -3.15 -13.53
CA ALA A 226 -0.83 -3.33 -14.60
C ALA A 226 -0.30 -4.20 -15.75
N GLN A 227 1.02 -4.30 -15.94
CA GLN A 227 1.65 -5.17 -16.93
C GLN A 227 2.02 -6.56 -16.36
N GLY A 228 1.61 -6.88 -15.13
CA GLY A 228 1.88 -8.15 -14.47
C GLY A 228 3.35 -8.35 -14.09
N VAL A 229 4.11 -7.29 -13.87
CA VAL A 229 5.52 -7.36 -13.48
C VAL A 229 5.70 -7.29 -11.97
N LYS A 230 6.78 -7.90 -11.48
CA LYS A 230 7.30 -7.67 -10.13
C LYS A 230 8.20 -6.44 -10.17
N VAL A 231 8.00 -5.53 -9.23
CA VAL A 231 8.79 -4.31 -9.10
C VAL A 231 9.78 -4.49 -7.96
N VAL A 232 11.06 -4.39 -8.27
CA VAL A 232 12.14 -4.31 -7.28
C VAL A 232 12.46 -2.83 -7.09
N VAL A 233 12.32 -2.33 -5.89
CA VAL A 233 12.74 -0.96 -5.58
C VAL A 233 14.22 -0.99 -5.18
N ASP A 234 15.05 -0.33 -5.98
CA ASP A 234 16.47 -0.19 -5.69
C ASP A 234 16.68 0.79 -4.53
N GLY A 235 17.60 0.45 -3.63
CA GLY A 235 17.97 1.32 -2.53
C GLY A 235 18.67 2.60 -3.02
N PRO A 236 18.85 3.61 -2.16
CA PRO A 236 19.66 4.77 -2.52
C PRO A 236 21.08 4.29 -2.86
N GLU A 237 21.60 4.78 -4.00
CA GLU A 237 23.02 4.63 -4.29
C GLU A 237 23.81 5.34 -3.19
N ILE A 238 24.63 4.59 -2.45
CA ILE A 238 25.52 5.09 -1.40
C ILE A 238 26.72 5.78 -2.04
#